data_326c1d2b2f958ac2fd92195c34df34f3
#
_entry.id   326c1d2b2f958ac2fd92195c34df34f3
#
_cell.length_a   1.000
_cell.length_b   1.000
_cell.length_c   1.000
_cell.angle_alpha   90.00
_cell.angle_beta   90.00
_cell.angle_gamma   90.00
#
_symmetry.space_group_name_H-M   'P 1'
#
loop_
_entity.id
_entity.type
_entity.pdbx_description
1 polymer ?
#
loop_
_entity_poly.entity_id
_entity_poly.type
_entity_poly.pdbx_seq_one_letter_code
_entity_poly.pdbx_strand_id
1 'polypeptide(L)'
;MKLSIYRYDPEKDEKPYMRDYEVALDSHDRMLLDALVKAKVQDDSLSFRRSCREGVCGSDAMNINGRNGLACITKIADLPEHVTLRPLPGLPVIRDLIVDMTQFFKQYHSIKPYVINNDPPPERERLQSPEQREQLNGLYECILCACCSTACPSFWWNPDKFVGPAGLLQAYRFIADSRDQTTSERLDNLEDPYRLFRCHTIMNCVDACPKGLNPTKAINHIRELLVKRAV
;
A
#
# COMPACT_ATOMS: atom_id res chain seq x y z
N MET A 1 23.43 -9.55 12.88
CA MET A 1 22.14 -8.83 12.94
C MET A 1 21.13 -9.68 13.65
N LYS A 2 20.35 -9.10 14.58
CA LYS A 2 19.30 -9.81 15.30
C LYS A 2 17.93 -9.39 14.74
N LEU A 3 17.10 -10.36 14.34
CA LEU A 3 15.74 -10.13 13.88
C LEU A 3 14.76 -10.68 14.92
N SER A 4 13.89 -9.83 15.48
CA SER A 4 12.75 -10.25 16.29
C SER A 4 11.50 -10.27 15.40
N ILE A 5 11.04 -11.45 15.06
CA ILE A 5 9.99 -11.65 14.04
C ILE A 5 8.70 -12.12 14.71
N TYR A 6 7.58 -11.49 14.36
CA TYR A 6 6.25 -11.94 14.73
C TYR A 6 5.96 -13.29 14.10
N ARG A 7 5.58 -14.26 14.94
CA ARG A 7 5.24 -15.62 14.54
C ARG A 7 3.81 -15.96 14.95
N TYR A 8 3.11 -16.59 14.03
CA TYR A 8 1.77 -17.11 14.25
C TYR A 8 1.42 -18.14 13.17
N ASP A 9 1.13 -19.35 13.59
CA ASP A 9 0.57 -20.42 12.76
C ASP A 9 -0.82 -20.76 13.31
N PRO A 10 -1.92 -20.43 12.62
CA PRO A 10 -3.28 -20.65 13.14
C PRO A 10 -3.64 -22.12 13.38
N GLU A 11 -2.87 -23.06 12.81
CA GLU A 11 -3.06 -24.50 13.01
C GLU A 11 -2.34 -25.04 14.27
N LYS A 12 -1.39 -24.26 14.84
CA LYS A 12 -0.52 -24.72 15.91
C LYS A 12 -0.48 -23.81 17.12
N ASP A 13 -0.64 -22.50 16.91
CA ASP A 13 -0.43 -21.48 17.93
C ASP A 13 -1.76 -20.95 18.47
N GLU A 14 -1.95 -20.99 19.79
CA GLU A 14 -3.11 -20.35 20.44
C GLU A 14 -3.07 -18.82 20.32
N LYS A 15 -1.87 -18.24 20.32
CA LYS A 15 -1.64 -16.80 20.24
C LYS A 15 -0.31 -16.48 19.56
N PRO A 16 -0.21 -15.31 18.91
CA PRO A 16 1.05 -14.89 18.31
C PRO A 16 2.13 -14.62 19.36
N TYR A 17 3.39 -14.77 18.94
CA TYR A 17 4.58 -14.53 19.77
C TYR A 17 5.69 -13.87 18.92
N MET A 18 6.73 -13.38 19.60
CA MET A 18 7.95 -12.89 18.93
C MET A 18 9.03 -13.95 19.06
N ARG A 19 9.73 -14.23 17.96
CA ARG A 19 10.88 -15.12 17.93
C ARG A 19 12.11 -14.40 17.41
N ASP A 20 13.22 -14.59 18.12
CA ASP A 20 14.49 -13.99 17.77
C ASP A 20 15.31 -14.93 16.85
N TYR A 21 15.93 -14.32 15.82
CA TYR A 21 16.83 -14.97 14.89
C TYR A 21 18.15 -14.20 14.85
N GLU A 22 19.26 -14.89 15.07
CA GLU A 22 20.58 -14.33 14.86
C GLU A 22 21.05 -14.67 13.44
N VAL A 23 21.17 -13.64 12.61
CA VAL A 23 21.50 -13.79 11.20
C VAL A 23 22.93 -13.34 10.94
N ALA A 24 23.78 -14.26 10.49
CA ALA A 24 25.12 -13.94 10.00
C ALA A 24 25.02 -13.33 8.60
N LEU A 25 25.35 -12.04 8.51
CA LEU A 25 25.39 -11.30 7.25
C LEU A 25 26.75 -11.44 6.58
N ASP A 26 26.77 -11.48 5.26
CA ASP A 26 27.99 -11.40 4.45
C ASP A 26 28.00 -10.12 3.59
N SER A 27 29.04 -9.94 2.78
CA SER A 27 29.23 -8.73 1.97
C SER A 27 28.22 -8.55 0.85
N HIS A 28 27.43 -9.56 0.53
CA HIS A 28 26.39 -9.53 -0.51
C HIS A 28 25.03 -9.17 0.05
N ASP A 29 24.81 -9.31 1.37
CA ASP A 29 23.56 -8.98 2.03
C ASP A 29 23.45 -7.46 2.20
N ARG A 30 22.56 -6.83 1.45
CA ARG A 30 22.39 -5.38 1.46
C ARG A 30 21.02 -4.94 1.95
N MET A 31 20.00 -5.75 1.68
CA MET A 31 18.62 -5.42 1.98
C MET A 31 18.05 -6.30 3.09
N LEU A 32 17.11 -5.79 3.84
CA LEU A 32 16.44 -6.55 4.91
C LEU A 32 15.88 -7.89 4.42
N LEU A 33 15.43 -7.95 3.15
CA LEU A 33 14.95 -9.19 2.56
C LEU A 33 16.04 -10.28 2.51
N ASP A 34 17.32 -9.91 2.34
CA ASP A 34 18.42 -10.88 2.34
C ASP A 34 18.56 -11.53 3.72
N ALA A 35 18.50 -10.72 4.78
CA ALA A 35 18.47 -11.21 6.16
C ALA A 35 17.25 -12.10 6.46
N LEU A 36 16.07 -11.74 5.95
CA LEU A 36 14.85 -12.56 6.08
C LEU A 36 14.96 -13.91 5.37
N VAL A 37 15.58 -13.96 4.20
CA VAL A 37 15.85 -15.21 3.48
C VAL A 37 16.79 -16.11 4.29
N LYS A 38 17.82 -15.54 4.92
CA LYS A 38 18.73 -16.29 5.81
C LYS A 38 18.02 -16.78 7.08
N ALA A 39 17.14 -15.97 7.67
CA ALA A 39 16.33 -16.42 8.79
C ALA A 39 15.40 -17.58 8.39
N LYS A 40 14.84 -17.55 7.17
CA LYS A 40 14.02 -18.66 6.65
C LYS A 40 14.84 -19.92 6.39
N VAL A 41 16.13 -19.82 6.06
CA VAL A 41 17.01 -21.00 5.94
C VAL A 41 17.23 -21.66 7.31
N GLN A 42 17.26 -20.88 8.41
CA GLN A 42 17.35 -21.40 9.77
C GLN A 42 16.02 -22.01 10.26
N ASP A 43 14.90 -21.50 9.75
CA ASP A 43 13.55 -21.93 10.14
C ASP A 43 12.62 -21.91 8.91
N ASP A 44 12.45 -23.04 8.28
CA ASP A 44 11.65 -23.23 7.06
C ASP A 44 10.15 -22.95 7.27
N SER A 45 9.68 -22.97 8.53
CA SER A 45 8.31 -22.63 8.89
C SER A 45 7.98 -21.14 8.80
N LEU A 46 9.02 -20.24 8.81
CA LEU A 46 8.83 -18.79 8.72
C LEU A 46 8.17 -18.40 7.39
N SER A 47 7.05 -17.67 7.47
CA SER A 47 6.25 -17.32 6.30
C SER A 47 6.25 -15.81 6.04
N PHE A 48 6.62 -15.41 4.84
CA PHE A 48 6.51 -14.06 4.30
C PHE A 48 6.38 -14.10 2.78
N ARG A 49 5.82 -13.01 2.20
CA ARG A 49 5.71 -12.88 0.74
C ARG A 49 6.93 -12.18 0.18
N ARG A 50 7.35 -12.59 -1.00
CA ARG A 50 8.38 -11.90 -1.81
C ARG A 50 8.21 -12.25 -3.29
N SER A 51 8.65 -11.36 -4.18
CA SER A 51 8.66 -11.62 -5.63
C SER A 51 9.79 -10.84 -6.33
N CYS A 52 9.56 -9.60 -6.76
CA CYS A 52 10.46 -8.85 -7.66
C CYS A 52 11.82 -8.49 -7.05
N ARG A 53 11.92 -8.29 -5.73
CA ARG A 53 13.11 -7.84 -4.98
C ARG A 53 13.62 -6.42 -5.31
N GLU A 54 12.82 -5.61 -5.99
CA GLU A 54 13.21 -4.27 -6.50
C GLU A 54 12.18 -3.18 -6.20
N GLY A 55 11.27 -3.42 -5.25
CA GLY A 55 10.28 -2.43 -4.82
C GLY A 55 9.18 -2.13 -5.83
N VAL A 56 8.82 -3.10 -6.72
CA VAL A 56 7.78 -2.92 -7.74
C VAL A 56 6.52 -3.73 -7.44
N CYS A 57 6.64 -4.96 -6.92
CA CYS A 57 5.47 -5.82 -6.69
C CYS A 57 4.74 -5.54 -5.38
N GLY A 58 5.37 -4.90 -4.39
CA GLY A 58 4.79 -4.59 -3.08
C GLY A 58 4.52 -5.79 -2.18
N SER A 59 4.88 -7.02 -2.59
CA SER A 59 4.49 -8.24 -1.89
C SER A 59 5.16 -8.44 -0.52
N ASP A 60 6.34 -7.90 -0.33
CA ASP A 60 7.15 -7.97 0.89
C ASP A 60 6.93 -6.79 1.85
N ALA A 61 5.77 -6.14 1.73
CA ALA A 61 5.37 -5.08 2.63
C ALA A 61 5.12 -5.63 4.05
N MET A 62 5.74 -4.99 5.03
CA MET A 62 5.63 -5.36 6.44
C MET A 62 5.89 -4.15 7.35
N ASN A 63 5.68 -4.31 8.64
CA ASN A 63 6.06 -3.32 9.64
C ASN A 63 7.48 -3.59 10.13
N ILE A 64 8.36 -2.63 9.95
CA ILE A 64 9.79 -2.68 10.26
C ILE A 64 10.05 -1.65 11.35
N ASN A 65 10.36 -2.06 12.58
CA ASN A 65 10.61 -1.17 13.73
C ASN A 65 9.48 -0.14 13.95
N GLY A 66 8.21 -0.56 13.76
CA GLY A 66 7.06 0.33 13.93
C GLY A 66 6.65 1.12 12.68
N ARG A 67 7.43 1.11 11.59
CA ARG A 67 7.14 1.79 10.33
C ARG A 67 6.86 0.79 9.21
N ASN A 68 5.82 1.03 8.42
CA ASN A 68 5.52 0.19 7.26
C ASN A 68 6.49 0.47 6.11
N GLY A 69 6.98 -0.59 5.46
CA GLY A 69 7.93 -0.49 4.37
C GLY A 69 8.06 -1.80 3.61
N LEU A 70 8.94 -1.84 2.61
CA LEU A 70 9.26 -3.02 1.82
C LEU A 70 10.62 -3.58 2.23
N ALA A 71 10.70 -4.86 2.55
CA ALA A 71 11.94 -5.49 2.97
C ALA A 71 13.01 -5.49 1.88
N CYS A 72 12.61 -5.57 0.60
CA CYS A 72 13.53 -5.66 -0.54
C CYS A 72 14.24 -4.34 -0.89
N ILE A 73 13.78 -3.19 -0.38
CA ILE A 73 14.42 -1.89 -0.61
C ILE A 73 14.85 -1.20 0.69
N THR A 74 14.60 -1.82 1.84
CA THR A 74 15.10 -1.34 3.14
C THR A 74 16.53 -1.80 3.32
N LYS A 75 17.48 -0.85 3.32
CA LYS A 75 18.91 -1.16 3.44
C LYS A 75 19.24 -1.60 4.87
N ILE A 76 20.02 -2.66 5.00
CA ILE A 76 20.53 -3.14 6.30
C ILE A 76 21.38 -2.06 6.98
N ALA A 77 22.14 -1.30 6.19
CA ALA A 77 23.00 -0.23 6.70
C ALA A 77 22.24 0.92 7.40
N ASP A 78 20.95 1.09 7.09
CA ASP A 78 20.09 2.13 7.68
C ASP A 78 19.32 1.60 8.90
N LEU A 79 19.50 0.33 9.26
CA LEU A 79 18.80 -0.33 10.35
C LEU A 79 19.71 -0.52 11.59
N PRO A 80 19.13 -0.53 12.80
CA PRO A 80 19.88 -0.89 14.01
C PRO A 80 20.27 -2.38 13.98
N GLU A 81 21.17 -2.77 14.86
CA GLU A 81 21.63 -4.17 15.00
C GLU A 81 20.47 -5.13 15.32
N HIS A 82 19.48 -4.65 16.07
CA HIS A 82 18.26 -5.38 16.42
C HIS A 82 17.04 -4.79 15.69
N VAL A 83 16.39 -5.60 14.87
CA VAL A 83 15.22 -5.19 14.05
C VAL A 83 14.00 -6.01 14.43
N THR A 84 12.90 -5.31 14.70
CA THR A 84 11.59 -5.93 14.97
C THR A 84 10.74 -5.94 13.70
N LEU A 85 10.25 -7.12 13.32
CA LEU A 85 9.42 -7.32 12.14
C LEU A 85 8.03 -7.83 12.54
N ARG A 86 7.00 -7.16 12.04
CA ARG A 86 5.60 -7.50 12.27
C ARG A 86 4.81 -7.48 10.96
N PRO A 87 3.67 -8.18 10.86
CA PRO A 87 2.78 -8.02 9.71
C PRO A 87 2.27 -6.58 9.60
N LEU A 88 1.77 -6.20 8.44
CA LEU A 88 1.10 -4.91 8.24
C LEU A 88 -0.06 -4.77 9.23
N PRO A 89 -0.16 -3.66 10.00
CA PRO A 89 -1.19 -3.50 11.02
C PRO A 89 -2.58 -3.28 10.40
N GLY A 90 -3.63 -3.66 11.14
CA GLY A 90 -5.02 -3.40 10.75
C GLY A 90 -5.56 -4.33 9.66
N LEU A 91 -4.81 -5.35 9.25
CA LEU A 91 -5.27 -6.44 8.39
C LEU A 91 -5.20 -7.77 9.16
N PRO A 92 -6.12 -8.73 8.90
CA PRO A 92 -6.06 -10.05 9.52
C PRO A 92 -4.76 -10.78 9.15
N VAL A 93 -4.13 -11.40 10.13
CA VAL A 93 -2.94 -12.22 9.91
C VAL A 93 -3.35 -13.60 9.45
N ILE A 94 -2.81 -14.04 8.31
CA ILE A 94 -2.97 -15.41 7.82
C ILE A 94 -1.93 -16.31 8.52
N ARG A 95 -0.66 -15.89 8.47
CA ARG A 95 0.46 -16.62 9.08
C ARG A 95 1.68 -15.71 9.15
N ASP A 96 2.35 -15.63 10.29
CA ASP A 96 3.56 -14.85 10.52
C ASP A 96 3.46 -13.41 9.97
N LEU A 97 4.21 -13.07 8.92
CA LEU A 97 4.23 -11.76 8.27
C LEU A 97 3.21 -11.64 7.13
N ILE A 98 2.41 -12.67 6.87
CA ILE A 98 1.43 -12.71 5.78
C ILE A 98 0.07 -12.25 6.29
N VAL A 99 -0.49 -11.22 5.67
CA VAL A 99 -1.82 -10.68 5.97
C VAL A 99 -2.82 -10.96 4.85
N ASP A 100 -4.11 -10.99 5.22
CA ASP A 100 -5.22 -11.05 4.26
C ASP A 100 -5.46 -9.66 3.65
N MET A 101 -5.31 -9.57 2.34
CA MET A 101 -5.49 -8.34 1.55
C MET A 101 -6.90 -8.20 0.96
N THR A 102 -7.80 -9.11 1.25
CA THR A 102 -9.15 -9.17 0.63
C THR A 102 -9.91 -7.86 0.82
N GLN A 103 -9.95 -7.33 2.05
CA GLN A 103 -10.63 -6.07 2.34
C GLN A 103 -9.97 -4.87 1.66
N PHE A 104 -8.65 -4.84 1.59
CA PHE A 104 -7.91 -3.80 0.88
C PHE A 104 -8.25 -3.78 -0.61
N PHE A 105 -8.25 -4.93 -1.26
CA PHE A 105 -8.61 -5.02 -2.68
C PHE A 105 -10.11 -4.79 -2.93
N LYS A 106 -11.00 -5.15 -2.00
CA LYS A 106 -12.42 -4.80 -2.07
C LYS A 106 -12.61 -3.28 -2.14
N GLN A 107 -11.91 -2.51 -1.30
CA GLN A 107 -11.92 -1.05 -1.35
C GLN A 107 -11.33 -0.52 -2.67
N TYR A 108 -10.22 -1.10 -3.14
CA TYR A 108 -9.62 -0.74 -4.42
C TYR A 108 -10.60 -0.99 -5.58
N HIS A 109 -11.23 -2.14 -5.68
CA HIS A 109 -12.20 -2.43 -6.75
C HIS A 109 -13.45 -1.56 -6.69
N SER A 110 -13.84 -1.09 -5.51
CA SER A 110 -15.01 -0.23 -5.33
C SER A 110 -14.92 1.12 -6.04
N ILE A 111 -13.72 1.57 -6.40
CA ILE A 111 -13.49 2.84 -7.13
C ILE A 111 -13.44 2.64 -8.65
N LYS A 112 -13.73 1.45 -9.17
CA LYS A 112 -13.66 1.11 -10.60
C LYS A 112 -12.28 1.50 -11.19
N PRO A 113 -11.18 0.77 -10.83
CA PRO A 113 -9.81 1.17 -11.12
C PRO A 113 -9.40 0.90 -12.58
N TYR A 114 -10.14 1.44 -13.53
CA TYR A 114 -9.90 1.38 -14.98
C TYR A 114 -10.53 2.59 -15.67
N VAL A 115 -10.01 2.97 -16.82
CA VAL A 115 -10.57 4.07 -17.64
C VAL A 115 -11.91 3.65 -18.19
N ILE A 116 -12.93 4.49 -17.98
CA ILE A 116 -14.27 4.32 -18.54
C ILE A 116 -14.47 5.37 -19.63
N ASN A 117 -14.65 4.92 -20.85
CA ASN A 117 -14.90 5.76 -22.02
C ASN A 117 -15.88 5.04 -22.95
N ASN A 118 -17.04 5.67 -23.18
CA ASN A 118 -18.14 5.11 -23.96
C ASN A 118 -18.07 5.46 -25.45
N ASP A 119 -17.12 6.31 -25.87
CA ASP A 119 -16.93 6.60 -27.29
C ASP A 119 -16.40 5.38 -28.02
N PRO A 120 -16.75 5.21 -29.31
CA PRO A 120 -16.18 4.16 -30.14
C PRO A 120 -14.63 4.16 -30.04
N PRO A 121 -13.99 3.00 -30.02
CA PRO A 121 -12.53 2.94 -30.00
C PRO A 121 -11.98 3.63 -31.26
N PRO A 122 -10.97 4.50 -31.12
CA PRO A 122 -10.32 5.10 -32.28
C PRO A 122 -9.54 4.02 -33.07
N GLU A 123 -9.18 4.34 -34.33
CA GLU A 123 -8.43 3.41 -35.18
C GLU A 123 -7.10 2.94 -34.56
N ARG A 124 -6.46 3.77 -33.77
CA ARG A 124 -5.17 3.46 -33.08
C ARG A 124 -5.35 3.50 -31.58
N GLU A 125 -5.17 4.67 -30.97
CA GLU A 125 -5.19 4.83 -29.52
C GLU A 125 -5.82 6.17 -29.10
N ARG A 126 -6.28 6.26 -27.84
CA ARG A 126 -6.74 7.53 -27.26
C ARG A 126 -5.53 8.34 -26.81
N LEU A 127 -5.23 9.38 -27.56
CA LEU A 127 -4.07 10.23 -27.33
C LEU A 127 -4.26 11.11 -26.08
N GLN A 128 -3.15 11.43 -25.44
CA GLN A 128 -3.02 12.44 -24.37
C GLN A 128 -1.92 13.42 -24.76
N SER A 129 -2.09 14.72 -24.44
CA SER A 129 -0.98 15.66 -24.51
C SER A 129 0.05 15.37 -23.41
N PRO A 130 1.30 15.86 -23.56
CA PRO A 130 2.30 15.78 -22.49
C PRO A 130 1.79 16.34 -21.16
N GLU A 131 1.07 17.46 -21.18
CA GLU A 131 0.51 18.14 -20.00
C GLU A 131 -0.58 17.29 -19.33
N GLN A 132 -1.45 16.64 -20.11
CA GLN A 132 -2.45 15.71 -19.59
C GLN A 132 -1.79 14.48 -18.97
N ARG A 133 -0.74 13.97 -19.59
CA ARG A 133 0.02 12.83 -19.07
C ARG A 133 0.77 13.19 -17.77
N GLU A 134 1.29 14.41 -17.66
CA GLU A 134 1.99 14.90 -16.46
C GLU A 134 1.08 14.93 -15.25
N GLN A 135 -0.22 15.19 -15.40
CA GLN A 135 -1.20 15.17 -14.31
C GLN A 135 -1.31 13.80 -13.63
N LEU A 136 -0.90 12.73 -14.27
CA LEU A 136 -0.91 11.38 -13.73
C LEU A 136 0.38 11.03 -12.98
N ASN A 137 1.41 11.86 -13.01
CA ASN A 137 2.65 11.63 -12.27
C ASN A 137 2.41 11.66 -10.77
N GLY A 138 2.99 10.69 -10.06
CA GLY A 138 2.74 10.48 -8.63
C GLY A 138 1.43 9.74 -8.32
N LEU A 139 0.70 9.29 -9.34
CA LEU A 139 -0.55 8.54 -9.20
C LEU A 139 -0.44 7.10 -9.72
N TYR A 140 0.03 6.93 -10.97
CA TYR A 140 0.12 5.62 -11.60
C TYR A 140 1.26 4.74 -11.05
N GLU A 141 2.24 5.32 -10.39
CA GLU A 141 3.38 4.60 -9.80
C GLU A 141 3.02 3.82 -8.52
N CYS A 142 1.79 3.94 -8.07
CA CYS A 142 1.31 3.19 -6.90
C CYS A 142 1.31 1.68 -7.18
N ILE A 143 2.06 0.95 -6.35
CA ILE A 143 2.25 -0.50 -6.45
C ILE A 143 1.27 -1.32 -5.61
N LEU A 144 0.26 -0.68 -4.99
CA LEU A 144 -0.77 -1.32 -4.17
C LEU A 144 -0.21 -2.18 -3.00
N CYS A 145 0.93 -1.79 -2.43
CA CYS A 145 1.58 -2.52 -1.33
C CYS A 145 0.86 -2.41 0.02
N ALA A 146 -0.17 -1.57 0.13
CA ALA A 146 -0.94 -1.28 1.33
C ALA A 146 -0.19 -0.59 2.49
N CYS A 147 1.10 -0.27 2.40
CA CYS A 147 1.84 0.41 3.47
C CYS A 147 1.14 1.68 3.97
N CYS A 148 0.63 2.52 3.07
CA CYS A 148 -0.07 3.76 3.40
C CYS A 148 -1.44 3.53 4.05
N SER A 149 -2.23 2.57 3.55
CA SER A 149 -3.55 2.25 4.09
C SER A 149 -3.46 1.64 5.49
N THR A 150 -2.51 0.74 5.68
CA THR A 150 -2.26 0.09 6.97
C THR A 150 -1.50 0.96 7.98
N ALA A 151 -0.97 2.11 7.57
CA ALA A 151 -0.44 3.14 8.48
C ALA A 151 -1.51 4.16 8.91
N CYS A 152 -2.72 4.11 8.34
CA CYS A 152 -3.77 5.08 8.58
C CYS A 152 -4.75 4.61 9.68
N PRO A 153 -4.85 5.34 10.83
CA PRO A 153 -5.79 4.98 11.89
C PRO A 153 -7.25 4.93 11.41
N SER A 154 -7.65 5.84 10.52
CA SER A 154 -9.00 5.84 9.96
C SER A 154 -9.32 4.56 9.19
N PHE A 155 -8.33 3.94 8.56
CA PHE A 155 -8.48 2.64 7.88
C PHE A 155 -8.62 1.50 8.89
N TRP A 156 -7.89 1.53 10.01
CA TRP A 156 -8.03 0.51 11.06
C TRP A 156 -9.43 0.51 11.68
N TRP A 157 -10.03 1.69 11.89
CA TRP A 157 -11.33 1.83 12.54
C TRP A 157 -12.52 1.53 11.61
N ASN A 158 -12.35 1.76 10.31
CA ASN A 158 -13.43 1.59 9.32
C ASN A 158 -12.93 0.91 8.04
N PRO A 159 -12.34 -0.29 8.11
CA PRO A 159 -11.75 -0.96 6.94
C PRO A 159 -12.80 -1.36 5.90
N ASP A 160 -14.05 -1.53 6.33
CA ASP A 160 -15.19 -1.91 5.49
C ASP A 160 -15.80 -0.73 4.72
N LYS A 161 -15.61 0.51 5.17
CA LYS A 161 -16.24 1.72 4.61
C LYS A 161 -15.24 2.70 4.02
N PHE A 162 -14.14 2.96 4.71
CA PHE A 162 -13.13 3.90 4.25
C PHE A 162 -12.32 3.33 3.09
N VAL A 163 -12.33 4.01 1.97
CA VAL A 163 -11.59 3.58 0.75
C VAL A 163 -10.07 3.46 1.01
N GLY A 164 -9.58 4.23 1.96
CA GLY A 164 -8.16 4.24 2.32
C GLY A 164 -7.29 5.09 1.39
N PRO A 165 -6.09 5.45 1.86
CA PRO A 165 -5.21 6.34 1.10
C PRO A 165 -4.81 5.80 -0.28
N ALA A 166 -4.52 4.51 -0.40
CA ALA A 166 -4.17 3.90 -1.70
C ALA A 166 -5.34 3.92 -2.67
N GLY A 167 -6.56 3.56 -2.19
CA GLY A 167 -7.75 3.58 -3.03
C GLY A 167 -8.13 4.98 -3.47
N LEU A 168 -8.02 5.99 -2.59
CA LEU A 168 -8.30 7.39 -2.92
C LEU A 168 -7.25 7.97 -3.88
N LEU A 169 -5.97 7.62 -3.75
CA LEU A 169 -4.95 8.00 -4.72
C LEU A 169 -5.26 7.40 -6.09
N GLN A 170 -5.64 6.14 -6.15
CA GLN A 170 -6.04 5.48 -7.40
C GLN A 170 -7.38 6.03 -7.96
N ALA A 171 -8.33 6.42 -7.11
CA ALA A 171 -9.55 7.09 -7.57
C ALA A 171 -9.20 8.40 -8.29
N TYR A 172 -8.32 9.22 -7.70
CA TYR A 172 -7.88 10.46 -8.31
C TYR A 172 -7.13 10.24 -9.63
N ARG A 173 -6.34 9.16 -9.73
CA ARG A 173 -5.69 8.78 -11.00
C ARG A 173 -6.67 8.70 -12.16
N PHE A 174 -7.85 8.10 -11.96
CA PHE A 174 -8.85 7.97 -13.01
C PHE A 174 -9.71 9.23 -13.17
N ILE A 175 -9.92 10.02 -12.11
CA ILE A 175 -10.57 11.33 -12.16
C ILE A 175 -9.72 12.33 -12.97
N ALA A 176 -8.40 12.27 -12.83
CA ALA A 176 -7.46 13.16 -13.53
C ALA A 176 -7.12 12.67 -14.96
N ASP A 177 -7.51 11.46 -15.34
CA ASP A 177 -7.21 10.92 -16.66
C ASP A 177 -8.14 11.55 -17.71
N SER A 178 -7.58 12.32 -18.64
CA SER A 178 -8.33 13.01 -19.71
C SER A 178 -9.11 12.07 -20.64
N ARG A 179 -8.84 10.79 -20.60
CA ARG A 179 -9.53 9.77 -21.39
C ARG A 179 -10.74 9.18 -20.67
N ASP A 180 -10.90 9.42 -19.37
CA ASP A 180 -12.05 8.96 -18.58
C ASP A 180 -13.22 9.96 -18.71
N GLN A 181 -14.42 9.44 -18.89
CA GLN A 181 -15.65 10.23 -19.06
C GLN A 181 -16.57 10.20 -17.84
N THR A 182 -16.18 9.52 -16.76
CA THR A 182 -17.05 9.24 -15.62
C THR A 182 -16.66 10.01 -14.35
N THR A 183 -16.01 11.15 -14.48
CA THR A 183 -15.57 11.98 -13.35
C THR A 183 -16.71 12.27 -12.36
N SER A 184 -17.90 12.65 -12.84
CA SER A 184 -19.06 12.94 -11.96
C SER A 184 -19.50 11.70 -11.18
N GLU A 185 -19.63 10.56 -11.84
CA GLU A 185 -20.02 9.29 -11.20
C GLU A 185 -18.96 8.83 -10.17
N ARG A 186 -17.68 9.05 -10.46
CA ARG A 186 -16.59 8.76 -9.52
C ARG A 186 -16.65 9.64 -8.29
N LEU A 187 -16.95 10.93 -8.46
CA LEU A 187 -17.11 11.87 -7.36
C LEU A 187 -18.35 11.51 -6.52
N ASP A 188 -19.49 11.16 -7.14
CA ASP A 188 -20.70 10.70 -6.44
C ASP A 188 -20.42 9.47 -5.58
N ASN A 189 -19.64 8.52 -6.11
CA ASN A 189 -19.24 7.32 -5.36
C ASN A 189 -18.38 7.65 -4.14
N LEU A 190 -17.60 8.73 -4.17
CA LEU A 190 -16.69 9.12 -3.09
C LEU A 190 -17.32 10.11 -2.10
N GLU A 191 -18.37 10.82 -2.49
CA GLU A 191 -19.06 11.82 -1.67
C GLU A 191 -19.92 11.16 -0.57
N ASP A 192 -19.22 10.58 0.39
CA ASP A 192 -19.80 9.86 1.53
C ASP A 192 -18.94 10.13 2.78
N PRO A 193 -19.56 10.35 3.96
CA PRO A 193 -18.83 10.62 5.20
C PRO A 193 -17.80 9.58 5.58
N TYR A 194 -17.99 8.33 5.18
CA TYR A 194 -17.09 7.23 5.50
C TYR A 194 -16.09 6.92 4.38
N ARG A 195 -16.36 7.32 3.13
CA ARG A 195 -15.49 6.99 1.99
C ARG A 195 -14.33 7.97 1.83
N LEU A 196 -14.62 9.24 1.49
CA LEU A 196 -13.59 10.28 1.33
C LEU A 196 -13.35 11.03 2.63
N PHE A 197 -14.44 11.47 3.28
CA PHE A 197 -14.36 12.42 4.39
C PHE A 197 -13.88 11.79 5.71
N ARG A 198 -13.69 10.46 5.76
CA ARG A 198 -13.04 9.78 6.87
C ARG A 198 -11.52 10.03 6.92
N CYS A 199 -10.94 10.63 5.89
CA CYS A 199 -9.57 11.12 5.93
C CYS A 199 -9.48 12.37 6.81
N HIS A 200 -8.71 12.29 7.90
CA HIS A 200 -8.45 13.40 8.83
C HIS A 200 -7.10 14.10 8.59
N THR A 201 -6.46 13.87 7.45
CA THR A 201 -5.20 14.51 7.05
C THR A 201 -4.05 14.27 8.06
N ILE A 202 -3.99 13.07 8.65
CA ILE A 202 -2.94 12.67 9.62
C ILE A 202 -1.57 12.55 8.94
N MET A 203 -1.54 12.28 7.62
CA MET A 203 -0.35 12.18 6.75
C MET A 203 0.55 10.96 6.94
N ASN A 204 0.28 10.05 7.86
CA ASN A 204 1.04 8.79 7.99
C ASN A 204 1.16 8.03 6.65
N CYS A 205 0.19 8.19 5.75
CA CYS A 205 0.19 7.58 4.44
C CYS A 205 1.28 8.13 3.50
N VAL A 206 1.69 9.38 3.69
CA VAL A 206 2.80 10.00 2.93
C VAL A 206 4.13 9.43 3.44
N ASP A 207 4.30 9.43 4.76
CA ASP A 207 5.55 8.96 5.41
C ASP A 207 5.80 7.46 5.19
N ALA A 208 4.72 6.66 5.15
CA ALA A 208 4.81 5.21 4.98
C ALA A 208 4.93 4.76 3.51
N CYS A 209 4.84 5.67 2.54
CA CYS A 209 4.87 5.27 1.13
C CYS A 209 6.29 4.92 0.66
N PRO A 210 6.58 3.65 0.31
CA PRO A 210 7.92 3.26 -0.13
C PRO A 210 8.28 3.78 -1.54
N LYS A 211 7.29 4.33 -2.28
CA LYS A 211 7.48 4.97 -3.59
C LYS A 211 7.53 6.50 -3.49
N GLY A 212 7.49 7.08 -2.28
CA GLY A 212 7.50 8.52 -2.09
C GLY A 212 6.27 9.26 -2.63
N LEU A 213 5.14 8.56 -2.81
CA LEU A 213 3.90 9.15 -3.31
C LEU A 213 3.18 9.95 -2.22
N ASN A 214 2.31 10.88 -2.63
CA ASN A 214 1.53 11.69 -1.71
C ASN A 214 0.01 11.43 -1.85
N PRO A 215 -0.54 10.43 -1.14
CA PRO A 215 -1.98 10.17 -1.17
C PRO A 215 -2.81 11.34 -0.65
N THR A 216 -2.30 12.10 0.33
CA THR A 216 -3.01 13.26 0.89
C THR A 216 -3.23 14.35 -0.15
N LYS A 217 -2.26 14.60 -1.03
CA LYS A 217 -2.41 15.54 -2.16
C LYS A 217 -3.56 15.13 -3.08
N ALA A 218 -3.61 13.84 -3.47
CA ALA A 218 -4.68 13.30 -4.31
C ALA A 218 -6.06 13.43 -3.63
N ILE A 219 -6.15 13.14 -2.33
CA ILE A 219 -7.38 13.28 -1.54
C ILE A 219 -7.86 14.74 -1.52
N ASN A 220 -6.95 15.71 -1.36
CA ASN A 220 -7.30 17.12 -1.36
C ASN A 220 -7.81 17.58 -2.72
N HIS A 221 -7.22 17.13 -3.82
CA HIS A 221 -7.76 17.43 -5.15
C HIS A 221 -9.18 16.89 -5.36
N ILE A 222 -9.47 15.68 -4.87
CA ILE A 222 -10.86 15.15 -4.92
C ILE A 222 -11.81 16.07 -4.12
N ARG A 223 -11.42 16.52 -2.92
CA ARG A 223 -12.21 17.45 -2.09
C ARG A 223 -12.45 18.78 -2.81
N GLU A 224 -11.42 19.36 -3.43
CA GLU A 224 -11.54 20.59 -4.22
C GLU A 224 -12.55 20.45 -5.37
N LEU A 225 -12.54 19.30 -6.07
CA LEU A 225 -13.48 19.01 -7.14
C LEU A 225 -14.92 18.91 -6.63
N LEU A 226 -15.14 18.27 -5.47
CA LEU A 226 -16.46 18.20 -4.83
C LEU A 226 -16.97 19.58 -4.42
N VAL A 227 -16.12 20.42 -3.82
CA VAL A 227 -16.48 21.80 -3.46
C VAL A 227 -16.85 22.60 -4.70
N LYS A 228 -16.03 22.55 -5.77
CA LYS A 228 -16.32 23.25 -7.04
C LYS A 228 -17.63 22.81 -7.69
N ARG A 229 -18.03 21.56 -7.48
CA ARG A 229 -19.29 21.01 -8.00
C ARG A 229 -20.52 21.47 -7.20
N ALA A 230 -20.33 21.76 -5.90
CA ALA A 230 -21.40 22.18 -4.99
C ALA A 230 -21.71 23.69 -5.05
N VAL A 231 -20.83 24.49 -5.68
CA VAL A 231 -20.97 25.95 -5.89
C VAL A 231 -21.36 26.25 -7.32
#